data_461696212542126d4d6ba2f34ccd2ca6
#
_entry.id   461696212542126d4d6ba2f34ccd2ca6
#
_cell.length_a   1.000
_cell.length_b   1.000
_cell.length_c   1.000
_cell.angle_alpha   90.00
_cell.angle_beta   90.00
_cell.angle_gamma   90.00
#
_symmetry.space_group_name_H-M   'P 1'
#
loop_
_entity.id
_entity.type
_entity.pdbx_description
1 polymer ?
#
loop_
_entity_poly.entity_id
_entity_poly.type
_entity_poly.pdbx_seq_one_letter_code
_entity_poly.pdbx_strand_id
1 'polypeptide(L)'
;MSGVRLDKIVKSYGSTVAVNDVSLDIREGEFLTLLGPSGCGKTTTLRLISGFIQPTSGAIHFGNKDVTGIAPQHRQIGMVFQDYALFPHLTVSENIGFGLVERRYDKAAIKKRVDELLALIKLEEAADRYPSEISGGQAQRVAVARAVAHPPSVLLMDEPLGALDLKLRETMQTELRRIQQELGITAVYVTHDQAEAMNMSDRIVVMNAGIIEQIGSPKGI
;
A
#
# COMPACT_ATOMS: atom_id res chain seq x y z
N MET A 1 -11.64 -5.87 8.29
CA MET A 1 -10.40 -6.10 7.53
C MET A 1 -10.53 -7.46 6.90
N SER A 2 -9.77 -7.76 5.86
CA SER A 2 -9.86 -9.08 5.20
C SER A 2 -8.50 -9.45 4.63
N GLY A 3 -8.21 -10.75 4.61
CA GLY A 3 -7.09 -11.27 3.86
C GLY A 3 -7.30 -11.09 2.35
N VAL A 4 -6.22 -11.20 1.59
CA VAL A 4 -6.26 -11.11 0.12
C VAL A 4 -5.80 -12.44 -0.46
N ARG A 5 -6.57 -13.00 -1.40
CA ARG A 5 -6.19 -14.23 -2.10
C ARG A 5 -6.12 -13.97 -3.61
N LEU A 6 -4.98 -14.32 -4.17
CA LEU A 6 -4.75 -14.43 -5.61
C LEU A 6 -4.84 -15.91 -5.98
N ASP A 7 -5.65 -16.24 -6.96
CA ASP A 7 -5.82 -17.60 -7.44
C ASP A 7 -5.45 -17.69 -8.92
N LYS A 8 -4.30 -18.31 -9.20
CA LYS A 8 -3.74 -18.56 -10.54
C LYS A 8 -3.76 -17.33 -11.45
N ILE A 9 -3.32 -16.20 -10.92
CA ILE A 9 -3.32 -14.92 -11.63
C ILE A 9 -2.32 -14.94 -12.77
N VAL A 10 -2.82 -14.62 -13.96
CA VAL A 10 -2.01 -14.38 -15.17
C VAL A 10 -2.28 -12.97 -15.66
N LYS A 11 -1.23 -12.24 -16.04
CA LYS A 11 -1.32 -10.97 -16.76
C LYS A 11 -0.36 -10.94 -17.93
N SER A 12 -0.93 -10.80 -19.12
CA SER A 12 -0.17 -10.67 -20.37
C SER A 12 -0.43 -9.31 -21.02
N TYR A 13 0.59 -8.76 -21.66
CA TYR A 13 0.54 -7.60 -22.52
C TYR A 13 1.08 -8.01 -23.91
N GLY A 14 0.18 -8.27 -24.84
CA GLY A 14 0.56 -8.88 -26.12
C GLY A 14 1.26 -10.23 -25.91
N SER A 15 2.50 -10.36 -26.38
CA SER A 15 3.30 -11.57 -26.22
C SER A 15 4.07 -11.66 -24.88
N THR A 16 4.08 -10.58 -24.09
CA THR A 16 4.83 -10.53 -22.82
C THR A 16 3.94 -10.93 -21.66
N VAL A 17 4.32 -11.97 -20.92
CA VAL A 17 3.66 -12.39 -19.68
C VAL A 17 4.32 -11.70 -18.52
N ALA A 18 3.64 -10.73 -17.91
CA ALA A 18 4.18 -9.93 -16.80
C ALA A 18 3.94 -10.58 -15.42
N VAL A 19 2.87 -11.37 -15.29
CA VAL A 19 2.56 -12.20 -14.12
C VAL A 19 2.06 -13.54 -14.63
N ASN A 20 2.63 -14.64 -14.15
CA ASN A 20 2.40 -15.97 -14.68
C ASN A 20 2.05 -16.95 -13.53
N ASP A 21 0.80 -17.41 -13.51
CA ASP A 21 0.26 -18.40 -12.58
C ASP A 21 0.56 -18.10 -11.09
N VAL A 22 0.42 -16.83 -10.69
CA VAL A 22 0.66 -16.40 -9.32
C VAL A 22 -0.53 -16.75 -8.43
N SER A 23 -0.29 -17.64 -7.45
CA SER A 23 -1.21 -17.96 -6.37
C SER A 23 -0.61 -17.55 -5.03
N LEU A 24 -1.35 -16.73 -4.28
CA LEU A 24 -0.85 -16.14 -3.03
C LEU A 24 -1.99 -15.90 -2.06
N ASP A 25 -1.82 -16.32 -0.82
CA ASP A 25 -2.74 -16.04 0.27
C ASP A 25 -2.08 -15.10 1.28
N ILE A 26 -2.66 -13.92 1.45
CA ILE A 26 -2.22 -12.85 2.36
C ILE A 26 -3.18 -12.83 3.53
N ARG A 27 -2.66 -13.06 4.72
CA ARG A 27 -3.48 -13.17 5.94
C ARG A 27 -3.99 -11.80 6.38
N GLU A 28 -5.10 -11.79 7.07
CA GLU A 28 -5.61 -10.58 7.71
C GLU A 28 -4.61 -10.01 8.72
N GLY A 29 -4.34 -8.71 8.66
CA GLY A 29 -3.39 -8.01 9.52
C GLY A 29 -1.92 -8.26 9.19
N GLU A 30 -1.60 -9.07 8.16
CA GLU A 30 -0.24 -9.39 7.76
C GLU A 30 0.42 -8.21 7.03
N PHE A 31 1.71 -7.99 7.29
CA PHE A 31 2.58 -7.16 6.47
C PHE A 31 3.37 -8.05 5.52
N LEU A 32 2.94 -8.12 4.27
CA LEU A 32 3.56 -8.94 3.24
C LEU A 32 4.35 -8.08 2.27
N THR A 33 5.60 -8.47 1.99
CA THR A 33 6.43 -7.78 0.99
C THR A 33 6.60 -8.62 -0.27
N LEU A 34 6.40 -7.98 -1.42
CA LEU A 34 6.80 -8.48 -2.73
C LEU A 34 8.21 -7.95 -3.03
N LEU A 35 9.20 -8.85 -3.06
CA LEU A 35 10.61 -8.55 -3.27
C LEU A 35 11.07 -9.11 -4.62
N GLY A 36 11.94 -8.42 -5.33
CA GLY A 36 12.56 -8.93 -6.55
C GLY A 36 13.11 -7.82 -7.43
N PRO A 37 13.81 -8.15 -8.51
CA PRO A 37 14.41 -7.17 -9.42
C PRO A 37 13.35 -6.32 -10.13
N SER A 38 13.79 -5.20 -10.70
CA SER A 38 12.92 -4.36 -11.52
C SER A 38 12.36 -5.15 -12.71
N GLY A 39 11.06 -4.96 -13.00
CA GLY A 39 10.39 -5.65 -14.11
C GLY A 39 9.95 -7.09 -13.82
N CYS A 40 10.16 -7.64 -12.63
CA CYS A 40 9.76 -9.03 -12.32
C CYS A 40 8.26 -9.23 -12.03
N GLY A 41 7.42 -8.18 -12.12
CA GLY A 41 5.96 -8.33 -11.96
C GLY A 41 5.37 -7.80 -10.65
N LYS A 42 6.17 -7.29 -9.69
CA LYS A 42 5.68 -6.79 -8.37
C LYS A 42 4.63 -5.68 -8.49
N THR A 43 4.97 -4.58 -9.15
CA THR A 43 4.04 -3.45 -9.38
C THR A 43 2.82 -3.89 -10.19
N THR A 44 3.01 -4.81 -11.16
CA THR A 44 1.88 -5.39 -11.91
C THR A 44 0.95 -6.15 -10.98
N THR A 45 1.48 -7.01 -10.09
CA THR A 45 0.70 -7.73 -9.08
C THR A 45 -0.02 -6.76 -8.15
N LEU A 46 0.65 -5.70 -7.68
CA LEU A 46 0.01 -4.68 -6.86
C LEU A 46 -1.15 -3.97 -7.59
N ARG A 47 -0.96 -3.64 -8.87
CA ARG A 47 -1.99 -3.02 -9.72
C ARG A 47 -3.16 -3.97 -10.01
N LEU A 48 -2.94 -5.26 -10.06
CA LEU A 48 -4.00 -6.28 -10.15
C LEU A 48 -4.82 -6.32 -8.86
N ILE A 49 -4.17 -6.35 -7.68
CA ILE A 49 -4.84 -6.32 -6.38
C ILE A 49 -5.65 -5.03 -6.23
N SER A 50 -5.10 -3.88 -6.65
CA SER A 50 -5.79 -2.59 -6.59
C SER A 50 -6.95 -2.45 -7.57
N GLY A 51 -6.99 -3.24 -8.66
CA GLY A 51 -7.97 -3.14 -9.72
C GLY A 51 -7.69 -2.08 -10.77
N PHE A 52 -6.52 -1.43 -10.75
CA PHE A 52 -6.10 -0.53 -11.82
C PHE A 52 -5.90 -1.24 -13.16
N ILE A 53 -5.58 -2.52 -13.10
CA ILE A 53 -5.54 -3.39 -14.28
C ILE A 53 -6.31 -4.68 -13.98
N GLN A 54 -6.86 -5.30 -15.03
CA GLN A 54 -7.55 -6.57 -14.92
C GLN A 54 -6.60 -7.73 -15.25
N PRO A 55 -6.71 -8.88 -14.58
CA PRO A 55 -5.96 -10.07 -14.95
C PRO A 55 -6.41 -10.59 -16.32
N THR A 56 -5.54 -11.30 -17.02
CA THR A 56 -5.87 -12.04 -18.24
C THR A 56 -6.64 -13.31 -17.88
N SER A 57 -6.28 -13.94 -16.75
CA SER A 57 -7.01 -15.07 -16.15
C SER A 57 -6.72 -15.15 -14.66
N GLY A 58 -7.48 -15.98 -13.95
CA GLY A 58 -7.42 -16.13 -12.49
C GLY A 58 -8.42 -15.23 -11.78
N ALA A 59 -8.42 -15.27 -10.44
CA ALA A 59 -9.36 -14.53 -9.60
C ALA A 59 -8.68 -13.88 -8.39
N ILE A 60 -9.22 -12.74 -7.94
CA ILE A 60 -8.74 -11.98 -6.78
C ILE A 60 -9.88 -11.86 -5.78
N HIS A 61 -9.61 -12.23 -4.52
CA HIS A 61 -10.59 -12.18 -3.46
C HIS A 61 -10.11 -11.34 -2.28
N PHE A 62 -11.02 -10.56 -1.68
CA PHE A 62 -10.85 -9.92 -0.38
C PHE A 62 -11.78 -10.63 0.60
N GLY A 63 -11.19 -11.41 1.51
CA GLY A 63 -11.95 -12.38 2.30
C GLY A 63 -12.72 -13.35 1.37
N ASN A 64 -14.05 -13.40 1.53
CA ASN A 64 -14.92 -14.25 0.69
C ASN A 64 -15.46 -13.55 -0.57
N LYS A 65 -15.13 -12.27 -0.79
CA LYS A 65 -15.65 -11.48 -1.91
C LYS A 65 -14.71 -11.55 -3.10
N ASP A 66 -15.21 -12.00 -4.24
CA ASP A 66 -14.51 -11.85 -5.52
C ASP A 66 -14.51 -10.37 -5.94
N VAL A 67 -13.31 -9.82 -6.13
CA VAL A 67 -13.09 -8.43 -6.55
C VAL A 67 -12.45 -8.32 -7.93
N THR A 68 -12.28 -9.41 -8.64
CA THR A 68 -11.55 -9.51 -9.92
C THR A 68 -11.99 -8.44 -10.91
N GLY A 69 -13.31 -8.33 -11.17
CA GLY A 69 -13.88 -7.35 -12.09
C GLY A 69 -14.24 -5.99 -11.47
N ILE A 70 -13.97 -5.78 -10.18
CA ILE A 70 -14.36 -4.56 -9.47
C ILE A 70 -13.34 -3.45 -9.71
N ALA A 71 -13.81 -2.25 -10.07
CA ALA A 71 -12.97 -1.07 -10.26
C ALA A 71 -12.34 -0.60 -8.93
N PRO A 72 -11.17 0.08 -8.95
CA PRO A 72 -10.41 0.45 -7.74
C PRO A 72 -11.23 1.19 -6.69
N GLN A 73 -12.06 2.16 -7.10
CA GLN A 73 -12.87 2.97 -6.20
C GLN A 73 -13.91 2.17 -5.39
N HIS A 74 -14.20 0.94 -5.79
CA HIS A 74 -15.16 0.04 -5.15
C HIS A 74 -14.49 -1.15 -4.43
N ARG A 75 -13.14 -1.22 -4.42
CA ARG A 75 -12.38 -2.31 -3.76
C ARG A 75 -12.07 -2.08 -2.28
N GLN A 76 -12.39 -0.93 -1.73
CA GLN A 76 -12.02 -0.58 -0.34
C GLN A 76 -10.52 -0.76 -0.06
N ILE A 77 -9.67 -0.22 -0.92
CA ILE A 77 -8.23 -0.22 -0.77
C ILE A 77 -7.71 1.14 -0.34
N GLY A 78 -6.60 1.16 0.39
CA GLY A 78 -5.71 2.30 0.51
C GLY A 78 -4.50 2.12 -0.39
N MET A 79 -4.01 3.17 -1.03
CA MET A 79 -2.82 3.08 -1.87
C MET A 79 -1.86 4.23 -1.61
N VAL A 80 -0.58 3.88 -1.45
CA VAL A 80 0.54 4.82 -1.36
C VAL A 80 1.42 4.60 -2.58
N PHE A 81 1.60 5.65 -3.36
CA PHE A 81 2.44 5.65 -4.56
C PHE A 81 3.88 6.06 -4.24
N GLN A 82 4.80 5.74 -5.12
CA GLN A 82 6.23 6.03 -4.98
C GLN A 82 6.53 7.54 -4.85
N ASP A 83 5.77 8.39 -5.53
CA ASP A 83 5.85 9.85 -5.49
C ASP A 83 4.91 10.49 -4.46
N TYR A 84 4.31 9.67 -3.58
CA TYR A 84 3.30 10.03 -2.57
C TYR A 84 1.99 10.59 -3.17
N ALA A 85 1.99 11.13 -4.36
CA ALA A 85 0.85 11.70 -5.10
C ALA A 85 -0.03 12.63 -4.24
N LEU A 86 0.59 13.47 -3.39
CA LEU A 86 -0.14 14.47 -2.61
C LEU A 86 -0.68 15.56 -3.52
N PHE A 87 -1.87 16.05 -3.21
CA PHE A 87 -2.47 17.17 -3.90
C PHE A 87 -1.75 18.47 -3.50
N PRO A 88 -1.00 19.14 -4.39
CA PRO A 88 -0.12 20.24 -4.02
C PRO A 88 -0.88 21.52 -3.61
N HIS A 89 -2.13 21.64 -4.00
CA HIS A 89 -3.02 22.77 -3.71
C HIS A 89 -3.87 22.56 -2.46
N LEU A 90 -3.76 21.41 -1.80
CA LEU A 90 -4.44 21.09 -0.54
C LEU A 90 -3.43 21.06 0.61
N THR A 91 -3.86 21.49 1.79
CA THR A 91 -3.09 21.35 3.02
C THR A 91 -2.91 19.88 3.43
N VAL A 92 -2.10 19.61 4.43
CA VAL A 92 -1.92 18.27 5.02
C VAL A 92 -3.27 17.71 5.50
N SER A 93 -4.05 18.49 6.26
CA SER A 93 -5.38 18.10 6.74
C SER A 93 -6.35 17.78 5.60
N GLU A 94 -6.36 18.63 4.58
CA GLU A 94 -7.23 18.46 3.40
C GLU A 94 -6.81 17.25 2.57
N ASN A 95 -5.50 16.99 2.41
CA ASN A 95 -5.01 15.77 1.79
C ASN A 95 -5.50 14.52 2.52
N ILE A 96 -5.37 14.48 3.85
CA ILE A 96 -5.83 13.33 4.66
C ILE A 96 -7.35 13.16 4.53
N GLY A 97 -8.10 14.26 4.64
CA GLY A 97 -9.57 14.25 4.59
C GLY A 97 -10.19 14.06 3.22
N PHE A 98 -9.41 14.18 2.13
CA PHE A 98 -9.91 14.22 0.76
C PHE A 98 -10.87 13.07 0.43
N GLY A 99 -10.46 11.83 0.70
CA GLY A 99 -11.28 10.65 0.41
C GLY A 99 -12.57 10.56 1.23
N LEU A 100 -12.62 11.20 2.39
CA LEU A 100 -13.82 11.27 3.23
C LEU A 100 -14.80 12.32 2.68
N VAL A 101 -14.29 13.46 2.18
CA VAL A 101 -15.09 14.50 1.52
C VAL A 101 -15.77 13.93 0.27
N GLU A 102 -15.00 13.24 -0.59
CA GLU A 102 -15.54 12.60 -1.80
C GLU A 102 -16.61 11.55 -1.50
N ARG A 103 -16.52 10.88 -0.36
CA ARG A 103 -17.51 9.91 0.13
C ARG A 103 -18.66 10.56 0.90
N ARG A 104 -18.70 11.90 0.97
CA ARG A 104 -19.75 12.70 1.61
C ARG A 104 -19.95 12.40 3.10
N TYR A 105 -18.85 12.15 3.82
CA TYR A 105 -18.90 12.10 5.28
C TYR A 105 -19.31 13.48 5.84
N ASP A 106 -19.94 13.50 7.01
CA ASP A 106 -20.24 14.78 7.66
C ASP A 106 -18.96 15.49 8.14
N LYS A 107 -19.01 16.83 8.23
CA LYS A 107 -17.84 17.66 8.54
C LYS A 107 -17.22 17.34 9.90
N ALA A 108 -18.05 16.99 10.90
CA ALA A 108 -17.57 16.68 12.25
C ALA A 108 -16.84 15.34 12.26
N ALA A 109 -17.34 14.33 11.55
CA ALA A 109 -16.67 13.04 11.38
C ALA A 109 -15.35 13.17 10.61
N ILE A 110 -15.32 13.98 9.54
CA ILE A 110 -14.08 14.26 8.79
C ILE A 110 -13.04 14.90 9.72
N LYS A 111 -13.42 15.98 10.43
CA LYS A 111 -12.51 16.66 11.34
C LYS A 111 -11.95 15.71 12.38
N LYS A 112 -12.83 14.98 13.08
CA LYS A 112 -12.42 14.01 14.10
C LYS A 112 -11.44 12.98 13.55
N ARG A 113 -11.72 12.40 12.36
CA ARG A 113 -10.86 11.39 11.75
C ARG A 113 -9.51 11.96 11.30
N VAL A 114 -9.50 13.17 10.77
CA VAL A 114 -8.25 13.86 10.39
C VAL A 114 -7.40 14.15 11.62
N ASP A 115 -7.99 14.66 12.72
CA ASP A 115 -7.28 14.93 13.97
C ASP A 115 -6.67 13.63 14.57
N GLU A 116 -7.42 12.52 14.57
CA GLU A 116 -6.92 11.19 14.99
C GLU A 116 -5.71 10.74 14.15
N LEU A 117 -5.78 10.92 12.83
CA LEU A 117 -4.70 10.52 11.93
C LEU A 117 -3.49 11.43 12.01
N LEU A 118 -3.67 12.74 12.19
CA LEU A 118 -2.56 13.67 12.44
C LEU A 118 -1.79 13.29 13.71
N ALA A 119 -2.50 12.95 14.78
CA ALA A 119 -1.88 12.46 16.02
C ALA A 119 -1.15 11.12 15.80
N LEU A 120 -1.75 10.17 15.07
CA LEU A 120 -1.14 8.89 14.73
C LEU A 120 0.19 9.05 14.00
N ILE A 121 0.25 9.98 13.04
CA ILE A 121 1.47 10.25 12.24
C ILE A 121 2.37 11.31 12.85
N LYS A 122 2.01 11.88 14.01
CA LYS A 122 2.76 12.94 14.75
C LYS A 122 3.02 14.18 13.90
N LEU A 123 1.97 14.71 13.28
CA LEU A 123 2.02 15.88 12.39
C LEU A 123 0.94 16.92 12.69
N GLU A 124 0.47 17.01 13.94
CA GLU A 124 -0.58 17.95 14.35
C GLU A 124 -0.20 19.41 14.01
N GLU A 125 1.08 19.78 14.25
CA GLU A 125 1.59 21.14 13.98
C GLU A 125 1.73 21.45 12.47
N ALA A 126 1.66 20.44 11.61
CA ALA A 126 1.77 20.61 10.16
C ALA A 126 0.40 20.57 9.45
N ALA A 127 -0.69 20.53 10.19
CA ALA A 127 -2.04 20.35 9.67
C ALA A 127 -2.41 21.33 8.54
N ASP A 128 -2.03 22.59 8.68
CA ASP A 128 -2.34 23.68 7.76
C ASP A 128 -1.24 23.97 6.73
N ARG A 129 -0.14 23.18 6.73
CA ARG A 129 0.94 23.31 5.75
C ARG A 129 0.57 22.64 4.43
N TYR A 130 1.15 23.16 3.35
CA TYR A 130 1.08 22.55 2.03
C TYR A 130 2.18 21.50 1.82
N PRO A 131 2.04 20.57 0.87
CA PRO A 131 3.07 19.56 0.55
C PRO A 131 4.46 20.15 0.27
N SER A 132 4.55 21.35 -0.28
CA SER A 132 5.82 22.05 -0.52
C SER A 132 6.53 22.55 0.75
N GLU A 133 5.85 22.56 1.89
CA GLU A 133 6.34 23.10 3.17
C GLU A 133 6.71 21.99 4.16
N ILE A 134 6.65 20.73 3.74
CA ILE A 134 6.94 19.56 4.57
C ILE A 134 8.07 18.72 3.97
N SER A 135 8.78 17.97 4.82
CA SER A 135 9.85 17.06 4.36
C SER A 135 9.30 15.84 3.64
N GLY A 136 10.15 15.13 2.87
CA GLY A 136 9.77 13.90 2.19
C GLY A 136 9.22 12.82 3.14
N GLY A 137 9.83 12.63 4.31
CA GLY A 137 9.30 11.69 5.32
C GLY A 137 7.97 12.14 5.93
N GLN A 138 7.73 13.45 6.05
CA GLN A 138 6.42 13.98 6.44
C GLN A 138 5.39 13.74 5.34
N ALA A 139 5.73 14.02 4.08
CA ALA A 139 4.86 13.80 2.93
C ALA A 139 4.45 12.32 2.81
N GLN A 140 5.39 11.41 3.03
CA GLN A 140 5.10 9.98 3.05
C GLN A 140 4.09 9.61 4.16
N ARG A 141 4.29 10.09 5.39
CA ARG A 141 3.33 9.84 6.49
C ARG A 141 1.94 10.40 6.19
N VAL A 142 1.86 11.57 5.56
CA VAL A 142 0.60 12.15 5.08
C VAL A 142 -0.06 11.26 4.04
N ALA A 143 0.71 10.71 3.08
CA ALA A 143 0.18 9.80 2.06
C ALA A 143 -0.39 8.51 2.67
N VAL A 144 0.29 7.95 3.70
CA VAL A 144 -0.22 6.80 4.44
C VAL A 144 -1.50 7.16 5.19
N ALA A 145 -1.53 8.27 5.93
CA ALA A 145 -2.73 8.72 6.65
C ALA A 145 -3.91 8.93 5.70
N ARG A 146 -3.69 9.55 4.53
CA ARG A 146 -4.71 9.69 3.49
C ARG A 146 -5.23 8.34 3.01
N ALA A 147 -4.34 7.38 2.79
CA ALA A 147 -4.71 6.04 2.30
C ALA A 147 -5.56 5.25 3.31
N VAL A 148 -5.43 5.54 4.62
CA VAL A 148 -6.16 4.86 5.69
C VAL A 148 -7.26 5.72 6.33
N ALA A 149 -7.51 6.92 5.81
CA ALA A 149 -8.54 7.83 6.35
C ALA A 149 -9.93 7.19 6.32
N HIS A 150 -10.32 6.62 5.20
CA HIS A 150 -11.41 5.66 5.13
C HIS A 150 -10.81 4.26 5.36
N PRO A 151 -11.26 3.50 6.40
CA PRO A 151 -10.66 2.22 6.74
C PRO A 151 -10.63 1.25 5.54
N PRO A 152 -9.47 0.92 5.00
CA PRO A 152 -9.37 0.02 3.86
C PRO A 152 -9.37 -1.45 4.31
N SER A 153 -9.73 -2.36 3.41
CA SER A 153 -9.53 -3.81 3.60
C SER A 153 -8.06 -4.17 3.53
N VAL A 154 -7.30 -3.49 2.66
CA VAL A 154 -5.87 -3.68 2.48
C VAL A 154 -5.19 -2.36 2.12
N LEU A 155 -3.99 -2.13 2.66
CA LEU A 155 -3.09 -1.04 2.31
C LEU A 155 -2.05 -1.53 1.32
N LEU A 156 -1.99 -0.92 0.16
CA LEU A 156 -1.06 -1.23 -0.91
C LEU A 156 0.01 -0.13 -1.00
N MET A 157 1.28 -0.49 -1.06
CA MET A 157 2.39 0.46 -1.07
C MET A 157 3.39 0.09 -2.17
N ASP A 158 3.55 0.98 -3.16
CA ASP A 158 4.44 0.79 -4.32
C ASP A 158 5.73 1.59 -4.13
N GLU A 159 6.80 0.94 -3.67
CA GLU A 159 8.14 1.50 -3.39
C GLU A 159 8.11 2.85 -2.62
N PRO A 160 7.35 2.97 -1.51
CA PRO A 160 7.09 4.27 -0.89
C PRO A 160 8.31 4.90 -0.20
N LEU A 161 9.41 4.17 -0.06
CA LEU A 161 10.67 4.64 0.56
C LEU A 161 11.76 4.96 -0.48
N GLY A 162 11.52 4.69 -1.75
CA GLY A 162 12.54 4.76 -2.80
C GLY A 162 13.15 6.16 -3.01
N ALA A 163 12.40 7.23 -2.70
CA ALA A 163 12.86 8.61 -2.87
C ALA A 163 13.59 9.19 -1.65
N LEU A 164 13.72 8.43 -0.54
CA LEU A 164 14.31 8.90 0.72
C LEU A 164 15.79 8.54 0.83
N ASP A 165 16.57 9.40 1.52
CA ASP A 165 17.93 9.07 1.94
C ASP A 165 17.94 7.90 2.94
N LEU A 166 19.09 7.25 3.12
CA LEU A 166 19.22 6.02 3.92
C LEU A 166 18.73 6.20 5.36
N LYS A 167 19.16 7.25 6.04
CA LYS A 167 18.83 7.48 7.46
C LYS A 167 17.33 7.73 7.65
N LEU A 168 16.73 8.52 6.77
CA LEU A 168 15.30 8.80 6.80
C LEU A 168 14.50 7.55 6.45
N ARG A 169 14.99 6.74 5.51
CA ARG A 169 14.40 5.47 5.10
C ARG A 169 14.29 4.49 6.28
N GLU A 170 15.37 4.28 7.05
CA GLU A 170 15.36 3.42 8.25
C GLU A 170 14.34 3.90 9.30
N THR A 171 14.28 5.21 9.53
CA THR A 171 13.28 5.79 10.43
C THR A 171 11.85 5.53 9.93
N MET A 172 11.62 5.70 8.64
CA MET A 172 10.31 5.52 8.03
C MET A 172 9.87 4.07 7.97
N GLN A 173 10.77 3.10 7.83
CA GLN A 173 10.47 1.67 7.97
C GLN A 173 9.81 1.39 9.33
N THR A 174 10.43 1.86 10.41
CA THR A 174 9.91 1.70 11.77
C THR A 174 8.54 2.36 11.95
N GLU A 175 8.37 3.59 11.45
CA GLU A 175 7.10 4.32 11.56
C GLU A 175 5.97 3.66 10.73
N LEU A 176 6.25 3.21 9.51
CA LEU A 176 5.27 2.50 8.69
C LEU A 176 4.80 1.21 9.35
N ARG A 177 5.74 0.43 9.87
CA ARG A 177 5.40 -0.80 10.58
C ARG A 177 4.56 -0.52 11.83
N ARG A 178 4.93 0.51 12.63
CA ARG A 178 4.16 0.94 13.79
C ARG A 178 2.71 1.33 13.41
N ILE A 179 2.55 2.18 12.39
CA ILE A 179 1.23 2.62 11.92
C ILE A 179 0.39 1.42 11.47
N GLN A 180 0.97 0.49 10.72
CA GLN A 180 0.26 -0.71 10.26
C GLN A 180 -0.18 -1.58 11.45
N GLN A 181 0.67 -1.77 12.44
CA GLN A 181 0.36 -2.54 13.66
C GLN A 181 -0.72 -1.88 14.51
N GLU A 182 -0.63 -0.56 14.74
CA GLU A 182 -1.62 0.19 15.53
C GLU A 182 -3.01 0.16 14.87
N LEU A 183 -3.06 0.19 13.54
CA LEU A 183 -4.30 0.09 12.78
C LEU A 183 -4.76 -1.36 12.58
N GLY A 184 -3.89 -2.35 12.76
CA GLY A 184 -4.15 -3.77 12.55
C GLY A 184 -4.47 -4.14 11.10
N ILE A 185 -4.12 -3.31 10.10
CA ILE A 185 -4.53 -3.49 8.71
C ILE A 185 -3.60 -4.45 7.96
N THR A 186 -4.16 -5.18 6.99
CA THR A 186 -3.38 -5.98 6.03
C THR A 186 -2.60 -5.04 5.11
N ALA A 187 -1.31 -5.28 4.92
CA ALA A 187 -0.45 -4.46 4.07
C ALA A 187 0.27 -5.30 3.02
N VAL A 188 0.31 -4.80 1.79
CA VAL A 188 1.15 -5.34 0.70
C VAL A 188 2.15 -4.26 0.29
N TYR A 189 3.41 -4.57 0.46
CA TYR A 189 4.53 -3.67 0.24
C TYR A 189 5.36 -4.14 -0.94
N VAL A 190 5.67 -3.27 -1.87
CA VAL A 190 6.56 -3.57 -3.00
C VAL A 190 7.89 -2.88 -2.79
N THR A 191 8.99 -3.61 -2.91
CA THR A 191 10.34 -3.06 -2.89
C THR A 191 11.31 -3.93 -3.69
N HIS A 192 12.45 -3.39 -4.04
CA HIS A 192 13.62 -4.11 -4.52
C HIS A 192 14.74 -4.14 -3.48
N ASP A 193 14.54 -3.52 -2.31
CA ASP A 193 15.50 -3.45 -1.21
C ASP A 193 15.27 -4.61 -0.24
N GLN A 194 16.31 -5.46 -0.10
CA GLN A 194 16.25 -6.62 0.80
C GLN A 194 16.19 -6.21 2.27
N ALA A 195 16.88 -5.14 2.67
CA ALA A 195 16.88 -4.68 4.06
C ALA A 195 15.47 -4.20 4.47
N GLU A 196 14.75 -3.48 3.60
CA GLU A 196 13.36 -3.11 3.83
C GLU A 196 12.47 -4.34 4.05
N ALA A 197 12.58 -5.32 3.13
CA ALA A 197 11.81 -6.56 3.23
C ALA A 197 12.08 -7.31 4.53
N MET A 198 13.35 -7.45 4.91
CA MET A 198 13.77 -8.17 6.12
C MET A 198 13.32 -7.48 7.40
N ASN A 199 13.34 -6.15 7.45
CA ASN A 199 13.04 -5.37 8.66
C ASN A 199 11.55 -5.21 8.94
N MET A 200 10.73 -5.17 7.88
CA MET A 200 9.32 -4.76 8.01
C MET A 200 8.32 -5.92 7.93
N SER A 201 8.68 -7.03 7.27
CA SER A 201 7.70 -8.03 6.85
C SER A 201 7.45 -9.13 7.87
N ASP A 202 6.20 -9.60 7.92
CA ASP A 202 5.86 -10.90 8.52
C ASP A 202 6.21 -12.03 7.56
N ARG A 203 5.95 -11.81 6.25
CA ARG A 203 6.35 -12.72 5.16
C ARG A 203 6.84 -11.94 3.95
N ILE A 204 7.77 -12.56 3.24
CA ILE A 204 8.36 -12.06 1.99
C ILE A 204 8.01 -13.04 0.88
N VAL A 205 7.60 -12.49 -0.25
CA VAL A 205 7.39 -13.20 -1.51
C VAL A 205 8.47 -12.76 -2.48
N VAL A 206 9.37 -13.64 -2.81
CA VAL A 206 10.41 -13.39 -3.81
C VAL A 206 9.84 -13.67 -5.19
N MET A 207 9.83 -12.63 -6.02
CA MET A 207 9.34 -12.71 -7.40
C MET A 207 10.48 -12.56 -8.40
N ASN A 208 10.43 -13.35 -9.46
CA ASN A 208 11.33 -13.24 -10.59
C ASN A 208 10.61 -13.63 -11.89
N ALA A 209 10.83 -12.90 -12.97
CA ALA A 209 10.26 -13.19 -14.30
C ALA A 209 8.73 -13.49 -14.29
N GLY A 210 7.97 -12.79 -13.44
CA GLY A 210 6.51 -12.94 -13.36
C GLY A 210 6.00 -14.09 -12.50
N ILE A 211 6.88 -14.87 -11.87
CA ILE A 211 6.49 -15.99 -11.00
C ILE A 211 6.94 -15.75 -9.55
N ILE A 212 6.34 -16.49 -8.62
CA ILE A 212 6.82 -16.57 -7.24
C ILE A 212 7.87 -17.68 -7.18
N GLU A 213 9.09 -17.33 -6.76
CA GLU A 213 10.17 -18.30 -6.56
C GLU A 213 10.19 -18.85 -5.14
N GLN A 214 9.93 -18.00 -4.15
CA GLN A 214 9.96 -18.38 -2.74
C GLN A 214 8.98 -17.56 -1.93
N ILE A 215 8.42 -18.15 -0.89
CA ILE A 215 7.64 -17.47 0.15
C ILE A 215 8.15 -17.93 1.50
N GLY A 216 8.48 -16.99 2.38
CA GLY A 216 8.96 -17.32 3.71
C GLY A 216 8.88 -16.15 4.69
N SER A 217 9.20 -16.43 5.97
CA SER A 217 9.49 -15.36 6.93
C SER A 217 10.86 -14.75 6.64
N PRO A 218 11.18 -13.55 7.15
CA PRO A 218 12.50 -12.94 6.99
C PRO A 218 13.68 -13.84 7.40
N LYS A 219 13.46 -14.77 8.33
CA LYS A 219 14.50 -15.73 8.77
C LYS A 219 14.64 -16.95 7.86
N GLY A 220 13.71 -17.17 6.96
CA GLY A 220 13.63 -18.35 6.10
C GLY A 220 13.85 -18.06 4.60
N ILE A 221 14.19 -16.81 4.25
CA ILE A 221 14.50 -16.34 2.88
C ILE A 221 16.00 -16.18 2.67
#